data_803fd99788e24e5f74f68ab26a4e3ddb
#
_entry.id   803fd99788e24e5f74f68ab26a4e3ddb
#
_cell.length_a   1.000
_cell.length_b   1.000
_cell.length_c   1.000
_cell.angle_alpha   90.00
_cell.angle_beta   90.00
_cell.angle_gamma   90.00
#
_symmetry.space_group_name_H-M   'P 1'
#
loop_
_entity.id
_entity.type
_entity.pdbx_description
1 polymer ?
#
loop_
_entity_poly.entity_id
_entity_poly.type
_entity_poly.pdbx_seq_one_letter_code
_entity_poly.pdbx_strand_id
1 'polypeptide(L)'
;MSQSLDLTGRGMLALSRASLTTLRAALLRDGGPAAAVYLQEAGYAGGDALWEAFTRWLAERSDFTPDALDVDAFEARASEFFRDTGWGTLEIGAIGDSVATLDSGDWGEADPASALDHPGCHLTTGMFADLFGRVAGSPVAVLEVECRSAGASRCRFLVANPEFLEQVYDEMSTGTRYDEAIMATASPVS
;
A
#
# COMPACT_ATOMS: atom_id res chain seq x y z
N MET A 1 -2.42 2.12 29.26
CA MET A 1 -2.52 0.64 29.26
C MET A 1 -2.51 0.25 27.78
N SER A 2 -1.49 -0.48 27.32
CA SER A 2 -1.44 -0.97 25.93
C SER A 2 -2.53 -2.02 25.78
N GLN A 3 -3.59 -1.73 25.03
CA GLN A 3 -4.56 -2.75 24.65
C GLN A 3 -3.85 -3.66 23.62
N SER A 4 -3.79 -4.95 23.90
CA SER A 4 -3.27 -5.92 22.94
C SER A 4 -4.27 -6.03 21.79
N LEU A 5 -3.79 -5.84 20.57
CA LEU A 5 -4.61 -6.06 19.37
C LEU A 5 -4.93 -7.55 19.25
N ASP A 6 -6.21 -7.93 19.31
CA ASP A 6 -6.63 -9.29 19.02
C ASP A 6 -6.87 -9.47 17.52
N LEU A 7 -5.88 -10.01 16.85
CA LEU A 7 -5.95 -10.35 15.41
C LEU A 7 -6.58 -11.72 15.14
N THR A 8 -6.79 -12.55 16.19
CA THR A 8 -7.11 -13.97 16.02
C THR A 8 -8.58 -14.27 15.72
N GLY A 9 -9.46 -13.30 15.90
CA GLY A 9 -10.91 -13.54 15.85
C GLY A 9 -11.52 -13.65 14.45
N ARG A 10 -10.79 -13.39 13.33
CA ARG A 10 -11.40 -13.27 11.99
C ARG A 10 -10.48 -13.64 10.81
N GLY A 11 -9.80 -14.76 10.90
CA GLY A 11 -9.00 -15.25 9.78
C GLY A 11 -7.67 -14.53 9.58
N MET A 12 -7.27 -13.65 10.51
CA MET A 12 -5.97 -13.01 10.49
C MET A 12 -4.90 -13.92 11.10
N LEU A 13 -3.71 -13.88 10.54
CA LEU A 13 -2.52 -14.55 11.05
C LEU A 13 -1.46 -13.51 11.38
N ALA A 14 -0.72 -13.71 12.47
CA ALA A 14 0.50 -12.97 12.72
C ALA A 14 1.67 -13.68 12.03
N LEU A 15 2.39 -12.96 11.17
CA LEU A 15 3.57 -13.44 10.49
C LEU A 15 4.75 -12.54 10.86
N SER A 16 5.94 -13.12 11.14
CA SER A 16 7.12 -12.30 11.39
C SER A 16 7.58 -11.61 10.09
N ARG A 17 8.16 -10.41 10.21
CA ARG A 17 8.75 -9.73 9.05
C ARG A 17 9.80 -10.61 8.34
N ALA A 18 10.63 -11.33 9.10
CA ALA A 18 11.61 -12.26 8.54
C ALA A 18 10.97 -13.38 7.71
N SER A 19 9.84 -13.94 8.18
CA SER A 19 9.09 -14.94 7.42
C SER A 19 8.52 -14.38 6.13
N LEU A 20 7.94 -13.18 6.17
CA LEU A 20 7.42 -12.49 4.99
C LEU A 20 8.54 -12.19 4.00
N THR A 21 9.67 -11.64 4.47
CA THR A 21 10.85 -11.36 3.64
C THR A 21 11.37 -12.63 2.94
N THR A 22 11.50 -13.74 3.68
CA THR A 22 11.98 -15.01 3.11
C THR A 22 11.01 -15.55 2.07
N LEU A 23 9.71 -15.54 2.37
CA LEU A 23 8.67 -16.01 1.43
C LEU A 23 8.66 -15.16 0.15
N ARG A 24 8.66 -13.84 0.30
CA ARG A 24 8.70 -12.90 -0.82
C ARG A 24 9.95 -13.10 -1.69
N ALA A 25 11.13 -13.19 -1.06
CA ALA A 25 12.39 -13.40 -1.77
C ALA A 25 12.37 -14.71 -2.57
N ALA A 26 11.82 -15.78 -1.99
CA ALA A 26 11.67 -17.05 -2.71
C ALA A 26 10.72 -16.94 -3.90
N LEU A 27 9.56 -16.29 -3.73
CA LEU A 27 8.59 -16.08 -4.81
C LEU A 27 9.19 -15.25 -5.95
N LEU A 28 9.86 -14.12 -5.63
CA LEU A 28 10.48 -13.26 -6.64
C LEU A 28 11.61 -13.98 -7.39
N ARG A 29 12.42 -14.78 -6.70
CA ARG A 29 13.49 -15.56 -7.32
C ARG A 29 12.97 -16.66 -8.25
N ASP A 30 11.97 -17.43 -7.80
CA ASP A 30 11.55 -18.67 -8.44
C ASP A 30 10.33 -18.49 -9.34
N GLY A 31 9.48 -17.49 -9.08
CA GLY A 31 8.24 -17.18 -9.83
C GLY A 31 8.44 -16.23 -11.00
N GLY A 32 9.59 -15.57 -11.11
CA GLY A 32 9.84 -14.58 -12.17
C GLY A 32 8.77 -13.48 -12.19
N PRO A 33 8.37 -12.99 -13.38
CA PRO A 33 7.39 -11.90 -13.50
C PRO A 33 6.00 -12.22 -12.89
N ALA A 34 5.63 -13.49 -12.80
CA ALA A 34 4.35 -13.90 -12.21
C ALA A 34 4.31 -13.71 -10.68
N ALA A 35 5.46 -13.66 -10.02
CA ALA A 35 5.53 -13.49 -8.57
C ALA A 35 4.91 -12.18 -8.10
N ALA A 36 5.08 -11.09 -8.86
CA ALA A 36 4.47 -9.80 -8.57
C ALA A 36 2.94 -9.90 -8.56
N VAL A 37 2.38 -10.54 -9.59
CA VAL A 37 0.92 -10.75 -9.71
C VAL A 37 0.40 -11.60 -8.56
N TYR A 38 1.07 -12.72 -8.23
CA TYR A 38 0.65 -13.59 -7.11
C TYR A 38 0.65 -12.86 -5.76
N LEU A 39 1.64 -12.02 -5.52
CA LEU A 39 1.71 -11.23 -4.31
C LEU A 39 0.62 -10.16 -4.27
N GLN A 40 0.34 -9.48 -5.39
CA GLN A 40 -0.74 -8.51 -5.49
C GLN A 40 -2.11 -9.16 -5.27
N GLU A 41 -2.37 -10.28 -5.92
CA GLU A 41 -3.62 -11.04 -5.73
C GLU A 41 -3.79 -11.50 -4.28
N ALA A 42 -2.72 -11.99 -3.65
CA ALA A 42 -2.75 -12.39 -2.24
C ALA A 42 -3.02 -11.21 -1.31
N GLY A 43 -2.42 -10.05 -1.57
CA GLY A 43 -2.67 -8.82 -0.82
C GLY A 43 -4.11 -8.36 -0.94
N TYR A 44 -4.63 -8.32 -2.16
CA TYR A 44 -6.01 -7.94 -2.45
C TYR A 44 -7.03 -8.89 -1.80
N ALA A 45 -6.80 -10.20 -1.88
CA ALA A 45 -7.67 -11.21 -1.28
C ALA A 45 -7.76 -11.11 0.25
N GLY A 46 -6.78 -10.51 0.91
CA GLY A 46 -6.80 -10.24 2.35
C GLY A 46 -7.63 -9.02 2.78
N GLY A 47 -8.16 -8.26 1.84
CA GLY A 47 -8.76 -6.95 2.07
C GLY A 47 -9.98 -6.96 2.98
N ASP A 48 -10.89 -7.91 2.83
CA ASP A 48 -12.06 -8.04 3.73
C ASP A 48 -11.65 -8.16 5.20
N ALA A 49 -10.70 -9.05 5.48
CA ALA A 49 -10.23 -9.28 6.85
C ALA A 49 -9.50 -8.04 7.40
N LEU A 50 -8.72 -7.36 6.56
CA LEU A 50 -8.03 -6.13 6.94
C LEU A 50 -9.00 -5.00 7.24
N TRP A 51 -10.02 -4.80 6.40
CA TRP A 51 -11.07 -3.80 6.60
C TRP A 51 -11.84 -4.03 7.89
N GLU A 52 -12.25 -5.27 8.14
CA GLU A 52 -12.91 -5.63 9.39
C GLU A 52 -12.03 -5.42 10.62
N ALA A 53 -10.72 -5.72 10.50
CA ALA A 53 -9.76 -5.50 11.57
C ALA A 53 -9.58 -3.99 11.86
N PHE A 54 -9.46 -3.17 10.81
CA PHE A 54 -9.37 -1.72 10.93
C PHE A 54 -10.62 -1.11 11.55
N THR A 55 -11.81 -1.48 11.05
CA THR A 55 -13.09 -0.99 11.56
C THR A 55 -13.27 -1.30 13.05
N ARG A 56 -12.92 -2.50 13.46
CA ARG A 56 -12.98 -2.89 14.88
C ARG A 56 -11.95 -2.14 15.72
N TRP A 57 -10.72 -2.08 15.24
CA TRP A 57 -9.64 -1.36 15.92
C TRP A 57 -10.02 0.11 16.14
N LEU A 58 -10.69 0.73 15.15
CA LEU A 58 -11.19 2.10 15.23
C LEU A 58 -12.33 2.21 16.26
N ALA A 59 -13.32 1.32 16.23
CA ALA A 59 -14.45 1.31 17.16
C ALA A 59 -14.04 1.11 18.63
N GLU A 60 -12.92 0.44 18.90
CA GLU A 60 -12.38 0.30 20.26
C GLU A 60 -11.71 1.60 20.79
N ARG A 61 -11.41 2.55 19.92
CA ARG A 61 -10.64 3.78 20.20
C ARG A 61 -11.42 5.07 19.98
N SER A 62 -12.51 5.00 19.26
CA SER A 62 -13.34 6.15 18.90
C SER A 62 -14.78 5.73 18.61
N ASP A 63 -15.70 6.70 18.59
CA ASP A 63 -17.09 6.50 18.19
C ASP A 63 -17.28 6.65 16.66
N PHE A 64 -16.20 6.74 15.90
CA PHE A 64 -16.24 6.93 14.43
C PHE A 64 -16.17 5.60 13.69
N THR A 65 -16.82 5.57 12.52
CA THR A 65 -16.63 4.56 11.49
C THR A 65 -15.63 5.08 10.44
N PRO A 66 -14.97 4.22 9.65
CA PRO A 66 -13.98 4.67 8.66
C PRO A 66 -14.52 5.72 7.68
N ASP A 67 -15.75 5.57 7.25
CA ASP A 67 -16.48 6.46 6.32
C ASP A 67 -16.92 7.79 6.94
N ALA A 68 -16.83 7.95 8.26
CA ALA A 68 -17.13 9.19 8.97
C ALA A 68 -15.88 10.05 9.26
N LEU A 69 -14.68 9.53 8.92
CA LEU A 69 -13.42 10.25 9.11
C LEU A 69 -13.18 11.22 7.93
N ASP A 70 -12.72 12.43 8.24
CA ASP A 70 -12.09 13.28 7.21
C ASP A 70 -10.69 12.74 6.86
N VAL A 71 -10.05 13.36 5.85
CA VAL A 71 -8.76 12.87 5.33
C VAL A 71 -7.69 12.86 6.40
N ASP A 72 -7.56 13.93 7.18
CA ASP A 72 -6.53 14.08 8.21
C ASP A 72 -6.74 13.06 9.35
N ALA A 73 -7.99 12.89 9.79
CA ALA A 73 -8.32 11.90 10.81
C ALA A 73 -8.14 10.48 10.29
N PHE A 74 -8.48 10.21 9.02
CA PHE A 74 -8.26 8.92 8.39
C PHE A 74 -6.76 8.58 8.32
N GLU A 75 -5.92 9.53 7.87
CA GLU A 75 -4.47 9.37 7.83
C GLU A 75 -3.90 8.98 9.19
N ALA A 76 -4.22 9.78 10.23
CA ALA A 76 -3.75 9.53 11.58
C ALA A 76 -4.15 8.13 12.07
N ARG A 77 -5.39 7.71 11.86
CA ARG A 77 -5.91 6.41 12.30
C ARG A 77 -5.36 5.24 11.48
N ALA A 78 -5.24 5.38 10.16
CA ALA A 78 -4.62 4.38 9.31
C ALA A 78 -3.15 4.17 9.69
N SER A 79 -2.40 5.26 9.89
CA SER A 79 -1.00 5.19 10.32
C SER A 79 -0.84 4.51 11.69
N GLU A 80 -1.70 4.85 12.67
CA GLU A 80 -1.72 4.18 13.97
C GLU A 80 -2.04 2.69 13.85
N PHE A 81 -3.04 2.32 13.05
CA PHE A 81 -3.44 0.93 12.84
C PHE A 81 -2.32 0.11 12.21
N PHE A 82 -1.70 0.60 11.14
CA PHE A 82 -0.62 -0.12 10.49
C PHE A 82 0.63 -0.24 11.37
N ARG A 83 0.92 0.78 12.18
CA ARG A 83 1.98 0.70 13.20
C ARG A 83 1.66 -0.35 14.26
N ASP A 84 0.43 -0.36 14.80
CA ASP A 84 0.01 -1.30 15.84
C ASP A 84 -0.03 -2.74 15.34
N THR A 85 -0.31 -2.96 14.05
CA THR A 85 -0.27 -4.26 13.39
C THR A 85 1.12 -4.67 12.89
N GLY A 86 2.12 -3.80 13.05
CA GLY A 86 3.52 -4.09 12.73
C GLY A 86 3.91 -3.86 11.27
N TRP A 87 3.05 -3.24 10.45
CA TRP A 87 3.38 -2.88 9.07
C TRP A 87 4.29 -1.66 8.96
N GLY A 88 4.15 -0.69 9.84
CA GLY A 88 4.85 0.59 9.81
C GLY A 88 3.90 1.78 9.84
N THR A 89 4.46 2.97 9.66
CA THR A 89 3.70 4.22 9.61
C THR A 89 3.37 4.61 8.19
N LEU A 90 2.27 5.36 7.99
CA LEU A 90 1.89 5.94 6.71
C LEU A 90 1.75 7.45 6.84
N GLU A 91 2.21 8.16 5.81
CA GLU A 91 1.91 9.57 5.57
C GLU A 91 1.11 9.64 4.26
N ILE A 92 -0.06 10.28 4.29
CA ILE A 92 -0.92 10.43 3.12
C ILE A 92 -0.70 11.83 2.53
N GLY A 93 -0.41 11.90 1.26
CA GLY A 93 -0.23 13.15 0.51
C GLY A 93 -0.93 13.09 -0.83
N ALA A 94 -0.63 14.06 -1.68
CA ALA A 94 -1.16 14.10 -3.04
C ALA A 94 -0.15 14.68 -4.04
N ILE A 95 -0.28 14.29 -5.30
CA ILE A 95 0.39 14.91 -6.43
C ILE A 95 -0.72 15.39 -7.39
N GLY A 96 -0.87 16.72 -7.51
CA GLY A 96 -2.02 17.29 -8.21
C GLY A 96 -3.35 16.90 -7.55
N ASP A 97 -4.41 16.89 -8.35
CA ASP A 97 -5.77 16.60 -7.87
C ASP A 97 -6.21 15.15 -8.11
N SER A 98 -5.37 14.34 -8.77
CA SER A 98 -5.78 13.02 -9.27
C SER A 98 -5.06 11.84 -8.61
N VAL A 99 -3.98 12.08 -7.88
CA VAL A 99 -3.13 11.02 -7.33
C VAL A 99 -2.92 11.26 -5.85
N ALA A 100 -3.37 10.31 -5.01
CA ALA A 100 -2.94 10.25 -3.62
C ALA A 100 -1.59 9.53 -3.52
N THR A 101 -0.77 9.93 -2.55
CA THR A 101 0.49 9.26 -2.22
C THR A 101 0.43 8.66 -0.82
N LEU A 102 1.01 7.48 -0.67
CA LEU A 102 1.19 6.81 0.62
C LEU A 102 2.68 6.59 0.82
N ASP A 103 3.25 7.29 1.78
CA ASP A 103 4.67 7.26 2.08
C ASP A 103 4.96 6.54 3.38
N SER A 104 6.05 5.77 3.43
CA SER A 104 6.51 5.11 4.64
C SER A 104 8.03 4.98 4.70
N GLY A 105 8.62 5.44 5.80
CA GLY A 105 10.05 5.26 6.10
C GLY A 105 10.41 3.92 6.74
N ASP A 106 9.41 3.14 7.19
CA ASP A 106 9.60 1.92 7.99
C ASP A 106 8.70 0.74 7.57
N TRP A 107 8.16 0.76 6.35
CA TRP A 107 7.19 -0.22 5.87
C TRP A 107 7.70 -1.67 5.97
N GLY A 108 6.85 -2.54 6.53
CA GLY A 108 7.23 -3.88 6.97
C GLY A 108 7.47 -4.90 5.87
N GLU A 109 6.95 -4.70 4.66
CA GLU A 109 7.25 -5.55 3.52
C GLU A 109 8.61 -5.24 2.91
N ALA A 110 9.09 -3.99 3.04
CA ALA A 110 10.37 -3.59 2.49
C ALA A 110 11.54 -4.17 3.29
N ASP A 111 12.52 -4.70 2.58
CA ASP A 111 13.79 -5.15 3.11
C ASP A 111 14.95 -4.49 2.36
N PRO A 112 15.58 -3.44 2.92
CA PRO A 112 16.70 -2.75 2.29
C PRO A 112 17.89 -3.66 1.98
N ALA A 113 18.04 -4.79 2.69
CA ALA A 113 19.12 -5.73 2.45
C ALA A 113 18.90 -6.59 1.20
N SER A 114 17.68 -6.62 0.66
CA SER A 114 17.38 -7.41 -0.56
C SER A 114 17.93 -6.77 -1.84
N ALA A 115 18.26 -5.47 -1.84
CA ALA A 115 18.89 -4.74 -2.93
C ALA A 115 18.25 -5.04 -4.31
N LEU A 116 16.93 -4.88 -4.38
CA LEU A 116 16.17 -5.11 -5.61
C LEU A 116 16.49 -4.03 -6.66
N ASP A 117 16.38 -4.38 -7.94
CA ASP A 117 16.56 -3.46 -9.05
C ASP A 117 15.32 -2.57 -9.32
N HIS A 118 14.19 -2.91 -8.68
CA HIS A 118 12.89 -2.25 -8.89
C HIS A 118 12.04 -2.32 -7.61
N PRO A 119 10.99 -1.49 -7.48
CA PRO A 119 10.01 -1.59 -6.40
C PRO A 119 9.44 -3.01 -6.24
N GLY A 120 9.29 -3.48 -5.01
CA GLY A 120 8.95 -4.87 -4.76
C GLY A 120 7.95 -5.13 -3.62
N CYS A 121 7.24 -4.12 -3.11
CA CYS A 121 6.19 -4.30 -2.11
C CYS A 121 4.84 -4.67 -2.77
N HIS A 122 4.85 -5.78 -3.51
CA HIS A 122 3.72 -6.21 -4.32
C HIS A 122 2.52 -6.68 -3.48
N LEU A 123 2.75 -7.31 -2.33
CA LEU A 123 1.67 -7.69 -1.42
C LEU A 123 0.93 -6.43 -0.92
N THR A 124 1.69 -5.40 -0.59
CA THR A 124 1.16 -4.10 -0.16
C THR A 124 0.35 -3.42 -1.25
N THR A 125 0.79 -3.44 -2.51
CA THR A 125 0.03 -2.80 -3.58
C THR A 125 -1.36 -3.42 -3.74
N GLY A 126 -1.49 -4.74 -3.64
CA GLY A 126 -2.78 -5.42 -3.61
C GLY A 126 -3.62 -5.08 -2.38
N MET A 127 -3.01 -5.13 -1.21
CA MET A 127 -3.66 -4.81 0.07
C MET A 127 -4.20 -3.36 0.08
N PHE A 128 -3.43 -2.41 -0.40
CA PHE A 128 -3.85 -1.02 -0.48
C PHE A 128 -4.91 -0.79 -1.55
N ALA A 129 -4.86 -1.51 -2.67
CA ALA A 129 -5.88 -1.40 -3.71
C ALA A 129 -7.28 -1.76 -3.18
N ASP A 130 -7.41 -2.83 -2.40
CA ASP A 130 -8.68 -3.16 -1.75
C ASP A 130 -9.07 -2.15 -0.66
N LEU A 131 -8.16 -1.86 0.27
CA LEU A 131 -8.45 -0.98 1.40
C LEU A 131 -8.87 0.43 0.94
N PHE A 132 -8.07 1.06 0.08
CA PHE A 132 -8.34 2.42 -0.41
C PHE A 132 -9.48 2.46 -1.43
N GLY A 133 -9.73 1.37 -2.16
CA GLY A 133 -10.92 1.21 -2.98
C GLY A 133 -12.21 1.27 -2.16
N ARG A 134 -12.21 0.66 -0.97
CA ARG A 134 -13.34 0.74 -0.02
C ARG A 134 -13.52 2.15 0.52
N VAL A 135 -12.44 2.82 0.90
CA VAL A 135 -12.47 4.22 1.37
C VAL A 135 -13.00 5.16 0.28
N ALA A 136 -12.55 4.99 -0.96
CA ALA A 136 -12.97 5.79 -2.10
C ALA A 136 -14.37 5.45 -2.63
N GLY A 137 -14.95 4.30 -2.23
CA GLY A 137 -16.21 3.79 -2.78
C GLY A 137 -16.14 3.43 -4.26
N SER A 138 -14.94 3.26 -4.81
CA SER A 138 -14.68 2.93 -6.22
C SER A 138 -13.34 2.19 -6.36
N PRO A 139 -13.17 1.36 -7.41
CA PRO A 139 -11.89 0.71 -7.66
C PRO A 139 -10.76 1.72 -7.81
N VAL A 140 -9.63 1.44 -7.17
CA VAL A 140 -8.37 2.18 -7.35
C VAL A 140 -7.25 1.22 -7.73
N ALA A 141 -6.26 1.72 -8.44
CA ALA A 141 -4.99 1.05 -8.63
C ALA A 141 -3.94 1.62 -7.68
N VAL A 142 -2.93 0.80 -7.36
CA VAL A 142 -1.80 1.19 -6.53
C VAL A 142 -0.51 0.81 -7.25
N LEU A 143 0.41 1.79 -7.38
CA LEU A 143 1.71 1.62 -8.01
C LEU A 143 2.81 2.06 -7.03
N GLU A 144 3.71 1.15 -6.64
CA GLU A 144 4.90 1.54 -5.89
C GLU A 144 5.94 2.15 -6.84
N VAL A 145 6.37 3.38 -6.56
CA VAL A 145 7.32 4.14 -7.39
C VAL A 145 8.66 4.39 -6.71
N GLU A 146 8.70 4.39 -5.39
CA GLU A 146 9.92 4.40 -4.58
C GLU A 146 9.86 3.25 -3.59
N CYS A 147 10.94 2.46 -3.48
CA CYS A 147 10.97 1.30 -2.59
C CYS A 147 12.29 1.23 -1.83
N ARG A 148 12.20 1.06 -0.51
CA ARG A 148 13.38 0.88 0.34
C ARG A 148 14.16 -0.40 0.01
N SER A 149 13.47 -1.43 -0.49
CA SER A 149 14.14 -2.64 -1.01
C SER A 149 14.98 -2.38 -2.27
N ALA A 150 14.66 -1.31 -3.01
CA ALA A 150 15.37 -0.87 -4.21
C ALA A 150 16.30 0.34 -3.93
N GLY A 151 16.64 0.59 -2.65
CA GLY A 151 17.61 1.62 -2.26
C GLY A 151 17.03 3.02 -2.06
N ALA A 152 15.72 3.24 -2.20
CA ALA A 152 15.10 4.52 -1.88
C ALA A 152 15.07 4.76 -0.36
N SER A 153 14.95 6.02 0.06
CA SER A 153 14.86 6.40 1.48
C SER A 153 13.52 6.04 2.12
N ARG A 154 12.48 5.83 1.29
CA ARG A 154 11.11 5.47 1.69
C ARG A 154 10.51 4.49 0.70
N CYS A 155 9.37 3.90 1.07
CA CYS A 155 8.40 3.35 0.13
C CYS A 155 7.39 4.44 -0.20
N ARG A 156 7.09 4.65 -1.48
CA ARG A 156 6.04 5.53 -1.97
C ARG A 156 5.12 4.78 -2.90
N PHE A 157 3.83 4.82 -2.58
CA PHE A 157 2.77 4.23 -3.39
C PHE A 157 1.89 5.35 -3.93
N LEU A 158 1.60 5.29 -5.22
CA LEU A 158 0.61 6.14 -5.89
C LEU A 158 -0.74 5.41 -5.85
N VAL A 159 -1.80 6.13 -5.53
CA VAL A 159 -3.17 5.62 -5.52
C VAL A 159 -4.02 6.53 -6.40
N ALA A 160 -4.63 5.97 -7.43
CA ALA A 160 -5.52 6.71 -8.32
C ALA A 160 -6.47 5.78 -9.09
N ASN A 161 -7.26 6.37 -9.98
CA ASN A 161 -8.06 5.61 -10.93
C ASN A 161 -7.19 4.63 -11.74
N PRO A 162 -7.64 3.38 -11.99
CA PRO A 162 -6.84 2.37 -12.69
C PRO A 162 -6.36 2.82 -14.07
N GLU A 163 -7.23 3.42 -14.89
CA GLU A 163 -6.87 3.88 -16.24
C GLU A 163 -5.83 5.00 -16.22
N PHE A 164 -5.90 5.87 -15.21
CA PHE A 164 -4.91 6.93 -15.02
C PHE A 164 -3.54 6.35 -14.66
N LEU A 165 -3.47 5.42 -13.70
CA LEU A 165 -2.19 4.81 -13.30
C LEU A 165 -1.61 3.89 -14.36
N GLU A 166 -2.43 3.27 -15.21
CA GLU A 166 -1.94 2.53 -16.38
C GLU A 166 -1.18 3.46 -17.34
N GLN A 167 -1.74 4.64 -17.66
CA GLN A 167 -1.07 5.64 -18.50
C GLN A 167 0.22 6.17 -17.85
N VAL A 168 0.20 6.43 -16.54
CA VAL A 168 1.42 6.83 -15.80
C VAL A 168 2.48 5.74 -15.87
N TYR A 169 2.09 4.47 -15.71
CA TYR A 169 3.01 3.34 -15.81
C TYR A 169 3.61 3.21 -17.22
N ASP A 170 2.80 3.38 -18.27
CA ASP A 170 3.27 3.35 -19.66
C ASP A 170 4.30 4.45 -19.92
N GLU A 171 4.06 5.69 -19.48
CA GLU A 171 5.03 6.78 -19.56
C GLU A 171 6.32 6.46 -18.80
N MET A 172 6.21 5.90 -17.59
CA MET A 172 7.38 5.50 -16.79
C MET A 172 8.18 4.39 -17.49
N SER A 173 7.52 3.48 -18.19
CA SER A 173 8.18 2.38 -18.93
C SER A 173 9.11 2.89 -20.05
N THR A 174 8.90 4.11 -20.53
CA THR A 174 9.76 4.78 -21.51
C THR A 174 10.94 5.54 -20.86
N GLY A 175 11.05 5.53 -19.52
CA GLY A 175 12.11 6.20 -18.76
C GLY A 175 11.71 7.54 -18.17
N THR A 176 10.45 7.97 -18.30
CA THR A 176 9.92 9.19 -17.67
C THR A 176 9.81 8.99 -16.16
N ARG A 177 10.15 10.02 -15.38
CA ARG A 177 9.98 9.98 -13.92
C ARG A 177 8.50 10.00 -13.58
N TYR A 178 8.11 9.34 -12.46
CA TYR A 178 6.71 9.22 -12.07
C TYR A 178 6.00 10.58 -11.86
N ASP A 179 6.71 11.59 -11.32
CA ASP A 179 6.17 12.93 -11.11
C ASP A 179 5.90 13.65 -12.45
N GLU A 180 6.78 13.52 -13.42
CA GLU A 180 6.62 14.04 -14.78
C GLU A 180 5.50 13.28 -15.53
N ALA A 181 5.45 11.96 -15.40
CA ALA A 181 4.41 11.10 -16.00
C ALA A 181 3.01 11.46 -15.48
N ILE A 182 2.85 11.70 -14.17
CA ILE A 182 1.60 12.15 -13.57
C ILE A 182 1.15 13.49 -14.19
N MET A 183 2.08 14.45 -14.29
CA MET A 183 1.75 15.78 -14.84
C MET A 183 1.39 15.72 -16.33
N ALA A 184 2.05 14.87 -17.10
CA ALA A 184 1.75 14.64 -18.52
C ALA A 184 0.36 14.03 -18.70
N THR A 185 0.05 12.99 -17.92
CA THR A 185 -1.25 12.28 -17.96
C THR A 185 -2.42 13.17 -17.48
N ALA A 186 -2.19 14.03 -16.48
CA ALA A 186 -3.21 14.95 -15.97
C ALA A 186 -3.51 16.13 -16.90
N SER A 187 -2.64 16.40 -17.90
CA SER A 187 -2.85 17.51 -18.83
C SER A 187 -3.91 17.12 -19.87
N PRO A 188 -4.98 17.94 -20.09
CA PRO A 188 -5.95 17.64 -21.13
C PRO A 188 -5.23 17.62 -22.51
N VAL A 189 -5.46 16.56 -23.28
CA VAL A 189 -5.02 16.50 -24.68
C VAL A 189 -5.69 17.64 -25.44
N SER A 190 -4.90 18.59 -25.92
CA SER A 190 -5.37 19.77 -26.65
C SER A 190 -5.83 19.41 -28.07
#